data_1feb293786540996364b7d5b2e55fcf2
#
_entry.id   1feb293786540996364b7d5b2e55fcf2
#
_cell.length_a   1.000
_cell.length_b   1.000
_cell.length_c   1.000
_cell.angle_alpha   90.00
_cell.angle_beta   90.00
_cell.angle_gamma   90.00
#
_symmetry.space_group_name_H-M   'P 1'
#
loop_
_entity.id
_entity.type
_entity.pdbx_description
1 polymer ?
#
loop_
_entity_poly.entity_id
_entity_poly.type
_entity_poly.pdbx_seq_one_letter_code
_entity_poly.pdbx_strand_id
1 'polypeptide(L)'
;MLVSFLSICYNGVQSTVFRRKFRGASPHKGDLEDMGKVSAFLKRKNVLFSAKRYGIDAMGAMAQGLFASLLIGTIIKTLGQQLNVQFLIDAGNFAQQVAGPAMAVSIGAALSAPQLVLYSLIAVGMAANKLGGAGGPLAVYFITIVASECGKIVSKETKVDILVTPAVTILVGVGLSVLCAPAIGAAASSVGDFI
;
A
#
# COMPACT_ATOMS: atom_id res chain seq x y z
N MET A 1 18.54 5.02 1.59
CA MET A 1 18.27 4.07 0.51
C MET A 1 16.77 4.00 0.14
N LEU A 2 15.87 3.89 1.10
CA LEU A 2 14.40 3.82 0.91
C LEU A 2 13.76 5.08 0.34
N VAL A 3 14.20 6.25 0.77
CA VAL A 3 13.76 7.56 0.22
C VAL A 3 14.18 7.71 -1.25
N SER A 4 15.33 7.13 -1.61
CA SER A 4 15.81 7.08 -3.01
C SER A 4 14.95 6.16 -3.88
N PHE A 5 14.44 5.04 -3.35
CA PHE A 5 13.61 4.10 -4.11
C PHE A 5 12.19 4.64 -4.33
N LEU A 6 11.61 5.28 -3.30
CA LEU A 6 10.36 6.04 -3.44
C LEU A 6 10.52 7.23 -4.40
N SER A 7 11.68 7.89 -4.37
CA SER A 7 12.05 8.94 -5.32
C SER A 7 12.24 8.38 -6.74
N ILE A 8 12.74 7.14 -6.88
CA ILE A 8 12.94 6.49 -8.19
C ILE A 8 11.61 6.00 -8.78
N CYS A 9 10.73 5.38 -7.99
CA CYS A 9 9.37 5.03 -8.45
C CYS A 9 8.54 6.29 -8.72
N TYR A 10 8.62 7.30 -7.87
CA TYR A 10 7.96 8.61 -8.08
C TYR A 10 8.55 9.34 -9.29
N ASN A 11 9.88 9.39 -9.45
CA ASN A 11 10.53 9.94 -10.62
C ASN A 11 10.37 9.07 -11.87
N GLY A 12 10.23 7.75 -11.75
CA GLY A 12 9.96 6.85 -12.87
C GLY A 12 8.59 7.13 -13.52
N VAL A 13 7.55 7.28 -12.72
CA VAL A 13 6.20 7.64 -13.20
C VAL A 13 6.12 9.09 -13.65
N GLN A 14 6.75 10.00 -12.92
CA GLN A 14 6.81 11.43 -13.29
C GLN A 14 7.78 11.69 -14.46
N SER A 15 8.93 11.00 -14.52
CA SER A 15 9.95 11.32 -15.53
C SER A 15 9.62 10.82 -16.93
N THR A 16 8.79 9.80 -17.08
CA THR A 16 8.40 9.30 -18.42
C THR A 16 7.36 10.21 -19.06
N VAL A 17 6.46 10.80 -18.26
CA VAL A 17 5.45 11.76 -18.74
C VAL A 17 5.99 13.18 -18.74
N PHE A 18 6.82 13.53 -17.75
CA PHE A 18 7.31 14.91 -17.54
C PHE A 18 8.56 15.24 -18.35
N ARG A 19 9.50 14.30 -18.53
CA ARG A 19 10.74 14.54 -19.29
C ARG A 19 10.55 14.66 -20.80
N ARG A 20 9.44 14.15 -21.35
CA ARG A 20 9.14 14.32 -22.78
C ARG A 20 8.67 15.72 -23.13
N LYS A 21 8.16 16.47 -22.16
CA LYS A 21 7.55 17.81 -22.38
C LYS A 21 8.49 18.99 -22.02
N PHE A 22 9.56 18.75 -21.24
CA PHE A 22 10.39 19.83 -20.70
C PHE A 22 11.86 19.85 -21.16
N ARG A 23 12.17 19.31 -22.32
CA ARG A 23 13.49 19.51 -22.91
C ARG A 23 13.48 20.80 -23.77
N GLY A 24 13.68 21.95 -23.11
CA GLY A 24 14.07 23.18 -23.83
C GLY A 24 13.11 24.36 -23.87
N ALA A 25 12.26 24.56 -22.84
CA ALA A 25 11.48 25.81 -22.75
C ALA A 25 11.40 26.30 -21.29
N SER A 26 11.59 27.60 -21.11
CA SER A 26 11.25 28.30 -19.87
C SER A 26 9.76 28.09 -19.56
N PRO A 27 9.36 27.95 -18.28
CA PRO A 27 7.97 27.65 -17.93
C PRO A 27 7.06 28.80 -18.41
N HIS A 28 6.17 28.48 -19.33
CA HIS A 28 5.17 29.44 -19.81
C HIS A 28 4.12 29.63 -18.71
N LYS A 29 3.53 30.84 -18.63
CA LYS A 29 2.52 31.20 -17.63
C LYS A 29 1.35 30.20 -17.53
N GLY A 30 1.02 29.49 -18.63
CA GLY A 30 0.05 28.41 -18.70
C GLY A 30 0.46 27.14 -17.94
N ASP A 31 1.76 26.82 -17.87
CA ASP A 31 2.25 25.62 -17.17
C ASP A 31 2.16 25.79 -15.64
N LEU A 32 2.28 27.03 -15.14
CA LEU A 32 2.10 27.35 -13.72
C LEU A 32 0.63 27.28 -13.29
N GLU A 33 -0.31 27.65 -14.18
CA GLU A 33 -1.74 27.50 -13.94
C GLU A 33 -2.18 26.04 -13.93
N ASP A 34 -1.65 25.21 -14.83
CA ASP A 34 -1.93 23.76 -14.85
C ASP A 34 -1.33 23.04 -13.64
N MET A 35 -0.13 23.41 -13.17
CA MET A 35 0.44 22.93 -11.92
C MET A 35 -0.41 23.33 -10.71
N GLY A 36 -1.00 24.52 -10.72
CA GLY A 36 -1.95 24.98 -9.72
C GLY A 36 -3.24 24.15 -9.69
N LYS A 37 -3.77 23.80 -10.85
CA LYS A 37 -4.98 22.96 -10.98
C LYS A 37 -4.73 21.53 -10.53
N VAL A 38 -3.57 20.93 -10.89
CA VAL A 38 -3.18 19.58 -10.45
C VAL A 38 -2.98 19.52 -8.94
N SER A 39 -2.32 20.52 -8.34
CA SER A 39 -2.14 20.58 -6.89
C SER A 39 -3.45 20.77 -6.13
N ALA A 40 -4.37 21.58 -6.67
CA ALA A 40 -5.70 21.76 -6.12
C ALA A 40 -6.55 20.48 -6.25
N PHE A 41 -6.42 19.76 -7.37
CA PHE A 41 -7.06 18.46 -7.57
C PHE A 41 -6.56 17.41 -6.56
N LEU A 42 -5.25 17.26 -6.38
CA LEU A 42 -4.65 16.34 -5.41
C LEU A 42 -5.05 16.67 -3.97
N LYS A 43 -5.09 17.96 -3.61
CA LYS A 43 -5.61 18.41 -2.30
C LYS A 43 -7.07 18.02 -2.11
N ARG A 44 -7.92 18.17 -3.12
CA ARG A 44 -9.33 17.77 -3.08
C ARG A 44 -9.50 16.26 -2.90
N LYS A 45 -8.59 15.46 -3.45
CA LYS A 45 -8.54 13.99 -3.30
C LYS A 45 -7.85 13.53 -2.01
N ASN A 46 -7.45 14.46 -1.15
CA ASN A 46 -6.72 14.17 0.09
C ASN A 46 -5.42 13.39 -0.13
N VAL A 47 -4.79 13.57 -1.30
CA VAL A 47 -3.46 13.07 -1.63
C VAL A 47 -2.45 14.13 -1.18
N LEU A 48 -2.06 14.05 0.10
CA LEU A 48 -1.11 14.99 0.71
C LEU A 48 0.22 14.27 0.92
N PHE A 49 1.24 14.67 0.17
CA PHE A 49 2.59 14.13 0.34
C PHE A 49 3.23 14.70 1.61
N SER A 50 3.05 14.00 2.72
CA SER A 50 3.65 14.35 4.01
C SER A 50 4.44 13.17 4.56
N ALA A 51 5.71 13.39 4.89
CA ALA A 51 6.56 12.36 5.51
C ALA A 51 5.97 11.85 6.83
N LYS A 52 5.27 12.70 7.59
CA LYS A 52 4.57 12.30 8.81
C LYS A 52 3.47 11.29 8.51
N ARG A 53 2.63 11.57 7.50
CA ARG A 53 1.48 10.73 7.13
C ARG A 53 1.91 9.36 6.62
N TYR A 54 2.89 9.33 5.72
CA TYR A 54 3.38 8.07 5.16
C TYR A 54 4.35 7.34 6.10
N GLY A 55 5.21 8.06 6.82
CA GLY A 55 6.18 7.46 7.74
C GLY A 55 5.56 7.05 9.07
N ILE A 56 4.90 7.98 9.78
CA ILE A 56 4.44 7.75 11.15
C ILE A 56 3.05 7.14 11.17
N ASP A 57 2.08 7.78 10.50
CA ASP A 57 0.67 7.37 10.61
C ASP A 57 0.42 6.04 9.90
N ALA A 58 0.96 5.86 8.68
CA ALA A 58 0.79 4.62 7.92
C ALA A 58 1.56 3.44 8.54
N MET A 59 2.77 3.67 9.07
CA MET A 59 3.54 2.63 9.76
C MET A 59 2.88 2.23 11.08
N GLY A 60 2.38 3.20 11.85
CA GLY A 60 1.61 2.92 13.07
C GLY A 60 0.35 2.11 12.79
N ALA A 61 -0.39 2.44 11.72
CA ALA A 61 -1.55 1.70 11.29
C ALA A 61 -1.22 0.29 10.81
N MET A 62 -0.11 0.12 10.07
CA MET A 62 0.39 -1.20 9.69
C MET A 62 0.65 -2.07 10.92
N ALA A 63 1.31 -1.52 11.94
CA ALA A 63 1.56 -2.24 13.19
C ALA A 63 0.26 -2.65 13.89
N GLN A 64 -0.76 -1.79 13.92
CA GLN A 64 -2.07 -2.14 14.48
C GLN A 64 -2.73 -3.30 13.74
N GLY A 65 -2.71 -3.29 12.40
CA GLY A 65 -3.23 -4.37 11.57
C GLY A 65 -2.48 -5.69 11.81
N LEU A 66 -1.17 -5.63 11.94
CA LEU A 66 -0.32 -6.79 12.23
C LEU A 66 -0.58 -7.34 13.63
N PHE A 67 -0.70 -6.50 14.64
CA PHE A 67 -1.01 -6.94 16.01
C PHE A 67 -2.39 -7.58 16.10
N ALA A 68 -3.40 -6.96 15.50
CA ALA A 68 -4.78 -7.47 15.54
C ALA A 68 -4.93 -8.84 14.88
N SER A 69 -4.14 -9.15 13.87
CA SER A 69 -4.22 -10.42 13.12
C SER A 69 -3.14 -11.42 13.53
N LEU A 70 -1.87 -11.09 13.32
CA LEU A 70 -0.78 -12.04 13.54
C LEU A 70 -0.55 -12.32 15.02
N LEU A 71 -0.44 -11.29 15.86
CA LEU A 71 -0.12 -11.46 17.27
C LEU A 71 -1.28 -12.10 18.02
N ILE A 72 -2.49 -11.60 17.89
CA ILE A 72 -3.68 -12.18 18.53
C ILE A 72 -3.96 -13.57 17.96
N GLY A 73 -3.81 -13.77 16.64
CA GLY A 73 -3.95 -15.07 16.00
C GLY A 73 -2.96 -16.10 16.57
N THR A 74 -1.72 -15.71 16.83
CA THR A 74 -0.70 -16.57 17.44
C THR A 74 -1.07 -16.94 18.89
N ILE A 75 -1.53 -15.98 19.68
CA ILE A 75 -1.98 -16.23 21.07
C ILE A 75 -3.14 -17.21 21.09
N ILE A 76 -4.18 -17.00 20.27
CA ILE A 76 -5.34 -17.91 20.22
C ILE A 76 -4.91 -19.33 19.79
N LYS A 77 -4.06 -19.41 18.75
CA LYS A 77 -3.53 -20.69 18.28
C LYS A 77 -2.75 -21.43 19.36
N THR A 78 -1.86 -20.73 20.07
CA THR A 78 -1.05 -21.32 21.14
C THR A 78 -1.92 -21.80 22.30
N LEU A 79 -2.92 -21.02 22.70
CA LEU A 79 -3.91 -21.45 23.70
C LEU A 79 -4.67 -22.70 23.24
N GLY A 80 -5.09 -22.73 21.96
CA GLY A 80 -5.74 -23.90 21.37
C GLY A 80 -4.88 -25.15 21.42
N GLN A 81 -3.58 -25.02 21.14
CA GLN A 81 -2.61 -26.12 21.24
C GLN A 81 -2.42 -26.62 22.67
N GLN A 82 -2.34 -25.70 23.65
CA GLN A 82 -2.18 -26.06 25.06
C GLN A 82 -3.43 -26.73 25.67
N LEU A 83 -4.60 -26.23 25.27
CA LEU A 83 -5.90 -26.75 25.72
C LEU A 83 -6.39 -27.94 24.89
N ASN A 84 -5.69 -28.27 23.81
CA ASN A 84 -6.07 -29.31 22.84
C ASN A 84 -7.47 -29.09 22.21
N VAL A 85 -7.83 -27.81 21.96
CA VAL A 85 -9.10 -27.39 21.39
C VAL A 85 -8.89 -27.01 19.93
N GLN A 86 -9.32 -27.88 19.01
CA GLN A 86 -9.13 -27.67 17.54
C GLN A 86 -9.72 -26.38 17.02
N PHE A 87 -10.91 -25.99 17.51
CA PHE A 87 -11.57 -24.74 17.12
C PHE A 87 -10.68 -23.48 17.33
N LEU A 88 -9.97 -23.42 18.48
CA LEU A 88 -9.06 -22.30 18.77
C LEU A 88 -7.83 -22.30 17.84
N ILE A 89 -7.33 -23.49 17.52
CA ILE A 89 -6.20 -23.62 16.58
C ILE A 89 -6.59 -23.11 15.20
N ASP A 90 -7.78 -23.50 14.71
CA ASP A 90 -8.27 -23.08 13.40
C ASP A 90 -8.58 -21.59 13.36
N ALA A 91 -9.21 -21.04 14.40
CA ALA A 91 -9.46 -19.61 14.54
C ALA A 91 -8.15 -18.80 14.50
N GLY A 92 -7.12 -19.23 15.22
CA GLY A 92 -5.81 -18.62 15.20
C GLY A 92 -5.13 -18.68 13.83
N ASN A 93 -5.25 -19.81 13.12
CA ASN A 93 -4.71 -19.97 11.78
C ASN A 93 -5.39 -19.01 10.77
N PHE A 94 -6.72 -18.87 10.82
CA PHE A 94 -7.44 -17.91 9.97
C PHE A 94 -7.02 -16.47 10.25
N ALA A 95 -6.88 -16.10 11.53
CA ALA A 95 -6.43 -14.76 11.90
C ALA A 95 -5.02 -14.45 11.36
N GLN A 96 -4.09 -15.42 11.40
CA GLN A 96 -2.74 -15.26 10.85
C GLN A 96 -2.74 -15.12 9.32
N GLN A 97 -3.59 -15.87 8.62
CA GLN A 97 -3.67 -15.82 7.15
C GLN A 97 -4.11 -14.46 6.61
N VAL A 98 -4.92 -13.73 7.36
CA VAL A 98 -5.40 -12.41 6.95
C VAL A 98 -4.51 -11.25 7.41
N ALA A 99 -3.30 -11.53 7.91
CA ALA A 99 -2.38 -10.49 8.38
C ALA A 99 -2.04 -9.46 7.28
N GLY A 100 -1.76 -9.91 6.05
CA GLY A 100 -1.53 -9.02 4.90
C GLY A 100 -2.68 -8.08 4.60
N PRO A 101 -3.90 -8.61 4.39
CA PRO A 101 -5.11 -7.81 4.25
C PRO A 101 -5.36 -6.84 5.41
N ALA A 102 -5.19 -7.28 6.65
CA ALA A 102 -5.40 -6.45 7.84
C ALA A 102 -4.45 -5.24 7.86
N MET A 103 -3.17 -5.46 7.57
CA MET A 103 -2.19 -4.37 7.43
C MET A 103 -2.58 -3.41 6.31
N ALA A 104 -2.96 -3.91 5.13
CA ALA A 104 -3.30 -3.08 3.99
C ALA A 104 -4.53 -2.21 4.25
N VAL A 105 -5.58 -2.75 4.85
CA VAL A 105 -6.78 -2.00 5.22
C VAL A 105 -6.47 -0.94 6.27
N SER A 106 -5.68 -1.28 7.29
CA SER A 106 -5.28 -0.33 8.34
C SER A 106 -4.48 0.85 7.76
N ILE A 107 -3.53 0.60 6.85
CA ILE A 107 -2.77 1.64 6.14
C ILE A 107 -3.72 2.51 5.31
N GLY A 108 -4.60 1.90 4.52
CA GLY A 108 -5.58 2.62 3.71
C GLY A 108 -6.49 3.52 4.55
N ALA A 109 -6.94 3.04 5.72
CA ALA A 109 -7.76 3.81 6.66
C ALA A 109 -6.98 5.01 7.22
N ALA A 110 -5.73 4.83 7.64
CA ALA A 110 -4.85 5.92 8.10
C ALA A 110 -4.61 6.97 7.02
N LEU A 111 -4.53 6.55 5.75
CA LEU A 111 -4.42 7.43 4.60
C LEU A 111 -5.76 8.06 4.18
N SER A 112 -6.86 7.79 4.91
CA SER A 112 -8.21 8.27 4.61
C SER A 112 -8.67 7.88 3.21
N ALA A 113 -8.40 6.64 2.79
CA ALA A 113 -8.85 6.12 1.53
C ALA A 113 -10.39 5.93 1.51
N PRO A 114 -11.06 6.14 0.37
CA PRO A 114 -12.49 5.84 0.22
C PRO A 114 -12.79 4.37 0.49
N GLN A 115 -14.01 4.06 0.93
CA GLN A 115 -14.41 2.69 1.29
C GLN A 115 -14.17 1.67 0.18
N LEU A 116 -14.47 2.01 -1.08
CA LEU A 116 -14.24 1.14 -2.23
C LEU A 116 -12.75 0.79 -2.41
N VAL A 117 -11.88 1.76 -2.16
CA VAL A 117 -10.43 1.54 -2.18
C VAL A 117 -10.02 0.63 -1.03
N LEU A 118 -10.54 0.85 0.20
CA LEU A 118 -10.24 0.01 1.38
C LEU A 118 -10.57 -1.47 1.12
N TYR A 119 -11.73 -1.76 0.54
CA TYR A 119 -12.11 -3.14 0.21
C TYR A 119 -11.19 -3.76 -0.84
N SER A 120 -10.76 -2.97 -1.81
CA SER A 120 -9.83 -3.42 -2.85
C SER A 120 -8.42 -3.71 -2.31
N LEU A 121 -7.99 -2.98 -1.27
CA LEU A 121 -6.71 -3.19 -0.61
C LEU A 121 -6.59 -4.56 0.08
N ILE A 122 -7.70 -5.24 0.37
CA ILE A 122 -7.71 -6.62 0.89
C ILE A 122 -6.95 -7.56 -0.07
N ALA A 123 -7.30 -7.50 -1.35
CA ALA A 123 -6.65 -8.32 -2.39
C ALA A 123 -5.18 -7.92 -2.59
N VAL A 124 -4.89 -6.62 -2.57
CA VAL A 124 -3.53 -6.09 -2.69
C VAL A 124 -2.65 -6.55 -1.53
N GLY A 125 -3.15 -6.43 -0.30
CA GLY A 125 -2.43 -6.86 0.90
C GLY A 125 -2.14 -8.36 0.94
N MET A 126 -3.10 -9.18 0.47
CA MET A 126 -2.90 -10.63 0.34
C MET A 126 -1.81 -10.94 -0.68
N ALA A 127 -1.85 -10.33 -1.86
CA ALA A 127 -0.86 -10.53 -2.90
C ALA A 127 0.54 -10.08 -2.47
N ALA A 128 0.66 -8.86 -1.93
CA ALA A 128 1.92 -8.28 -1.49
C ALA A 128 2.57 -9.11 -0.36
N ASN A 129 1.78 -9.58 0.60
CA ASN A 129 2.28 -10.37 1.71
C ASN A 129 2.77 -11.74 1.25
N LYS A 130 2.02 -12.41 0.35
CA LYS A 130 2.40 -13.73 -0.17
C LYS A 130 3.66 -13.66 -1.05
N LEU A 131 3.73 -12.69 -1.95
CA LEU A 131 4.84 -12.54 -2.88
C LEU A 131 6.09 -11.95 -2.22
N GLY A 132 5.94 -11.20 -1.13
CA GLY A 132 7.04 -10.63 -0.37
C GLY A 132 7.75 -11.61 0.56
N GLY A 133 7.20 -12.80 0.80
CA GLY A 133 7.82 -13.82 1.65
C GLY A 133 8.24 -13.28 3.01
N ALA A 134 9.52 -13.40 3.36
CA ALA A 134 10.08 -12.89 4.63
C ALA A 134 9.93 -11.37 4.78
N GLY A 135 9.97 -10.61 3.68
CA GLY A 135 9.72 -9.17 3.62
C GLY A 135 8.27 -8.79 3.39
N GLY A 136 7.32 -9.72 3.55
CA GLY A 136 5.89 -9.52 3.29
C GLY A 136 5.30 -8.25 3.91
N PRO A 137 5.49 -7.97 5.19
CA PRO A 137 4.99 -6.74 5.82
C PRO A 137 5.53 -5.45 5.19
N LEU A 138 6.81 -5.42 4.81
CA LEU A 138 7.40 -4.27 4.10
C LEU A 138 6.84 -4.13 2.68
N ALA A 139 6.65 -5.22 1.97
CA ALA A 139 6.02 -5.22 0.67
C ALA A 139 4.58 -4.69 0.75
N VAL A 140 3.79 -5.17 1.72
CA VAL A 140 2.44 -4.66 1.97
C VAL A 140 2.45 -3.16 2.24
N TYR A 141 3.38 -2.68 3.06
CA TYR A 141 3.48 -1.25 3.40
C TYR A 141 3.65 -0.36 2.16
N PHE A 142 4.69 -0.62 1.35
CA PHE A 142 4.99 0.22 0.18
C PHE A 142 3.92 0.11 -0.91
N ILE A 143 3.50 -1.11 -1.21
CA ILE A 143 2.54 -1.36 -2.29
C ILE A 143 1.17 -0.79 -1.94
N THR A 144 0.73 -0.93 -0.68
CA THR A 144 -0.56 -0.41 -0.24
C THR A 144 -0.60 1.11 -0.28
N ILE A 145 0.47 1.80 0.10
CA ILE A 145 0.54 3.27 -0.02
C ILE A 145 0.32 3.69 -1.47
N VAL A 146 1.06 3.11 -2.42
CA VAL A 146 0.93 3.46 -3.83
C VAL A 146 -0.45 3.10 -4.37
N ALA A 147 -0.94 1.88 -4.09
CA ALA A 147 -2.25 1.44 -4.55
C ALA A 147 -3.39 2.30 -3.98
N SER A 148 -3.32 2.70 -2.71
CA SER A 148 -4.32 3.57 -2.09
C SER A 148 -4.34 4.97 -2.68
N GLU A 149 -3.18 5.56 -2.98
CA GLU A 149 -3.10 6.88 -3.61
C GLU A 149 -3.62 6.84 -5.05
N CYS A 150 -3.27 5.80 -5.83
CA CYS A 150 -3.83 5.60 -7.16
C CYS A 150 -5.36 5.42 -7.11
N GLY A 151 -5.86 4.63 -6.17
CA GLY A 151 -7.30 4.43 -5.98
C GLY A 151 -8.03 5.71 -5.62
N LYS A 152 -7.45 6.57 -4.76
CA LYS A 152 -8.03 7.88 -4.41
C LYS A 152 -8.12 8.83 -5.61
N ILE A 153 -7.12 8.83 -6.48
CA ILE A 153 -7.11 9.67 -7.68
C ILE A 153 -8.28 9.32 -8.61
N VAL A 154 -8.53 8.03 -8.81
CA VAL A 154 -9.57 7.54 -9.71
C VAL A 154 -10.97 7.61 -9.10
N SER A 155 -11.07 7.47 -7.76
CA SER A 155 -12.35 7.47 -7.05
C SER A 155 -13.15 8.74 -7.31
N LYS A 156 -14.46 8.57 -7.59
CA LYS A 156 -15.45 9.63 -7.87
C LYS A 156 -15.19 10.46 -9.13
N GLU A 157 -14.38 9.99 -10.06
CA GLU A 157 -14.17 10.67 -11.35
C GLU A 157 -15.04 10.07 -12.48
N THR A 158 -15.52 8.86 -12.31
CA THR A 158 -16.33 8.16 -13.33
C THR A 158 -17.76 7.93 -12.87
N LYS A 159 -18.72 7.89 -13.81
CA LYS A 159 -20.12 7.57 -13.51
C LYS A 159 -20.29 6.13 -12.98
N VAL A 160 -19.32 5.24 -13.25
CA VAL A 160 -19.30 3.83 -12.85
C VAL A 160 -18.18 3.60 -11.82
N ASP A 161 -18.05 4.52 -10.86
CA ASP A 161 -17.00 4.52 -9.84
C ASP A 161 -16.91 3.19 -9.05
N ILE A 162 -18.05 2.58 -8.80
CA ILE A 162 -18.14 1.32 -8.03
C ILE A 162 -17.40 0.16 -8.71
N LEU A 163 -17.21 0.19 -10.03
CA LEU A 163 -16.50 -0.84 -10.77
C LEU A 163 -15.05 -0.43 -11.09
N VAL A 164 -14.87 0.82 -11.52
CA VAL A 164 -13.58 1.33 -11.99
C VAL A 164 -12.59 1.51 -10.86
N THR A 165 -13.00 2.07 -9.74
CA THR A 165 -12.12 2.30 -8.58
C THR A 165 -11.54 1.01 -8.00
N PRO A 166 -12.33 -0.05 -7.70
CA PRO A 166 -11.77 -1.33 -7.26
C PRO A 166 -10.88 -1.98 -8.30
N ALA A 167 -11.30 -1.98 -9.57
CA ALA A 167 -10.52 -2.60 -10.65
C ALA A 167 -9.13 -1.96 -10.79
N VAL A 168 -9.05 -0.64 -10.85
CA VAL A 168 -7.78 0.07 -10.94
C VAL A 168 -6.91 -0.16 -9.70
N THR A 169 -7.47 -0.09 -8.49
CA THR A 169 -6.74 -0.30 -7.25
C THR A 169 -6.15 -1.70 -7.19
N ILE A 170 -6.93 -2.73 -7.55
CA ILE A 170 -6.47 -4.12 -7.54
C ILE A 170 -5.40 -4.34 -8.63
N LEU A 171 -5.66 -3.91 -9.87
CA LEU A 171 -4.71 -4.11 -10.97
C LEU A 171 -3.37 -3.42 -10.71
N VAL A 172 -3.40 -2.17 -10.26
CA VAL A 172 -2.18 -1.43 -9.90
C VAL A 172 -1.49 -2.09 -8.70
N GLY A 173 -2.22 -2.40 -7.65
CA GLY A 173 -1.67 -2.97 -6.42
C GLY A 173 -1.10 -4.38 -6.63
N VAL A 174 -1.83 -5.27 -7.30
CA VAL A 174 -1.35 -6.64 -7.60
C VAL A 174 -0.24 -6.59 -8.63
N GLY A 175 -0.33 -5.75 -9.66
CA GLY A 175 0.75 -5.55 -10.63
C GLY A 175 2.06 -5.10 -9.96
N LEU A 176 1.98 -4.12 -9.06
CA LEU A 176 3.13 -3.70 -8.25
C LEU A 176 3.62 -4.83 -7.31
N SER A 177 2.70 -5.63 -6.76
CA SER A 177 3.09 -6.78 -5.93
C SER A 177 3.92 -7.79 -6.71
N VAL A 178 3.52 -8.12 -7.93
CA VAL A 178 4.27 -9.06 -8.79
C VAL A 178 5.65 -8.51 -9.14
N LEU A 179 5.77 -7.21 -9.41
CA LEU A 179 7.02 -6.59 -9.83
C LEU A 179 7.97 -6.28 -8.65
N CYS A 180 7.44 -5.76 -7.55
CA CYS A 180 8.24 -5.19 -6.46
C CYS A 180 8.34 -6.07 -5.22
N ALA A 181 7.30 -6.87 -4.90
CA ALA A 181 7.29 -7.64 -3.67
C ALA A 181 8.42 -8.68 -3.57
N PRO A 182 8.79 -9.43 -4.63
CA PRO A 182 9.93 -10.36 -4.58
C PRO A 182 11.26 -9.66 -4.33
N ALA A 183 11.46 -8.48 -4.93
CA ALA A 183 12.67 -7.68 -4.72
C ALA A 183 12.78 -7.14 -3.28
N ILE A 184 11.65 -6.70 -2.71
CA ILE A 184 11.58 -6.26 -1.30
C ILE A 184 11.83 -7.46 -0.37
N GLY A 185 11.27 -8.62 -0.69
CA GLY A 185 11.47 -9.86 0.04
C GLY A 185 12.94 -10.30 0.07
N ALA A 186 13.58 -10.30 -1.09
CA ALA A 186 15.00 -10.62 -1.21
C ALA A 186 15.91 -9.63 -0.45
N ALA A 187 15.59 -8.34 -0.49
CA ALA A 187 16.30 -7.34 0.28
C ALA A 187 16.13 -7.54 1.80
N ALA A 188 14.93 -7.91 2.25
CA ALA A 188 14.65 -8.17 3.66
C ALA A 188 15.38 -9.44 4.16
N SER A 189 15.42 -10.53 3.37
CA SER A 189 16.17 -11.74 3.72
C SER A 189 17.67 -11.49 3.75
N SER A 190 18.23 -10.74 2.81
CA SER A 190 19.66 -10.38 2.81
C SER A 190 20.08 -9.59 4.06
N VAL A 191 19.19 -8.76 4.61
CA VAL A 191 19.44 -8.06 5.88
C VAL A 191 19.37 -9.04 7.05
N GLY A 192 18.43 -10.01 7.00
CA GLY A 192 18.32 -11.08 8.03
C GLY A 192 19.52 -12.00 8.07
N ASP A 193 20.10 -12.34 6.92
CA ASP A 193 21.27 -13.22 6.81
C ASP A 193 22.58 -12.53 7.28
N PHE A 194 22.57 -11.18 7.35
CA PHE A 194 23.73 -10.40 7.79
C PHE A 194 23.80 -10.19 9.32
N ILE A 195 22.71 -10.49 10.05
CA ILE A 195 22.60 -10.37 11.52
C ILE A 195 22.81 -11.71 12.18
#